data_aff36323de183253bd3e4d80c96f38e0
#
_entry.id   aff36323de183253bd3e4d80c96f38e0
#
_cell.length_a   1.000
_cell.length_b   1.000
_cell.length_c   1.000
_cell.angle_alpha   90.00
_cell.angle_beta   90.00
_cell.angle_gamma   90.00
#
_symmetry.space_group_name_H-M   'P 1'
#
loop_
_entity.id
_entity.type
_entity.pdbx_description
1 polymer ?
#
loop_
_entity_poly.entity_id
_entity_poly.type
_entity_poly.pdbx_seq_one_letter_code
_entity_poly.pdbx_strand_id
1 'polypeptide(L)'
;MEFIFFPDTQPFDPDKSEAKDEVGDVGKEIKDLYRHRSDLYLRVKSFLKTLKKVTDIAPYLQNKQIFKFPQKYDGLYEMRIPKQEKGGVFRIYFCFSKTDLQTLILLCAELKHKKKPMKLDSALKKLKQYKDDENK
;
A
#
# COMPACT_ATOMS: atom_id res chain seq x y z
N MET A 1 -12.56 2.97 3.31
CA MET A 1 -11.92 2.80 1.98
C MET A 1 -11.80 1.35 1.62
N GLU A 2 -11.87 1.02 0.35
CA GLU A 2 -11.68 -0.34 -0.14
C GLU A 2 -10.28 -0.49 -0.71
N PHE A 3 -9.77 -1.73 -0.77
CA PHE A 3 -8.45 -2.02 -1.29
C PHE A 3 -8.53 -3.05 -2.41
N ILE A 4 -7.73 -2.85 -3.46
CA ILE A 4 -7.61 -3.80 -4.57
C ILE A 4 -6.12 -4.05 -4.82
N PHE A 5 -5.72 -5.32 -4.90
CA PHE A 5 -4.37 -5.69 -5.33
C PHE A 5 -4.26 -5.58 -6.84
N PHE A 6 -3.21 -4.95 -7.33
CA PHE A 6 -2.91 -4.85 -8.75
C PHE A 6 -1.58 -5.59 -9.02
N PRO A 7 -1.45 -6.33 -10.12
CA PRO A 7 -2.33 -6.38 -11.30
C PRO A 7 -3.49 -7.37 -11.24
N ASP A 8 -3.57 -8.20 -10.21
CA ASP A 8 -4.55 -9.28 -10.16
C ASP A 8 -5.99 -8.79 -9.97
N THR A 9 -6.18 -7.51 -9.70
CA THR A 9 -7.48 -6.86 -9.47
C THR A 9 -8.35 -7.58 -8.44
N GLN A 10 -7.70 -8.23 -7.46
CA GLN A 10 -8.43 -8.92 -6.40
C GLN A 10 -8.73 -7.97 -5.25
N PRO A 11 -9.98 -7.94 -4.78
CA PRO A 11 -10.32 -7.18 -3.58
C PRO A 11 -9.55 -7.71 -2.37
N PHE A 12 -9.09 -6.79 -1.53
CA PHE A 12 -8.42 -7.13 -0.28
C PHE A 12 -9.21 -6.56 0.88
N ASP A 13 -9.67 -7.42 1.78
CA ASP A 13 -10.38 -7.01 2.98
C ASP A 13 -9.52 -7.37 4.19
N PRO A 14 -8.91 -6.37 4.87
CA PRO A 14 -8.03 -6.64 6.01
C PRO A 14 -8.76 -7.27 7.20
N ASP A 15 -10.09 -7.17 7.28
CA ASP A 15 -10.88 -7.80 8.35
C ASP A 15 -11.06 -9.30 8.11
N LYS A 16 -11.06 -9.74 6.86
CA LYS A 16 -11.38 -11.13 6.49
C LYS A 16 -10.17 -11.92 6.00
N SER A 17 -9.15 -11.25 5.46
CA SER A 17 -8.01 -11.96 4.87
C SER A 17 -7.14 -12.58 5.96
N GLU A 18 -6.62 -13.77 5.66
CA GLU A 18 -5.60 -14.43 6.47
C GLU A 18 -4.26 -14.35 5.73
N ALA A 19 -3.15 -14.43 6.48
CA ALA A 19 -1.82 -14.31 5.88
C ALA A 19 -1.59 -15.33 4.75
N LYS A 20 -2.15 -16.54 4.89
CA LYS A 20 -2.01 -17.60 3.88
C LYS A 20 -2.72 -17.27 2.56
N ASP A 21 -3.69 -16.37 2.59
CA ASP A 21 -4.51 -16.01 1.43
C ASP A 21 -3.97 -14.80 0.68
N GLU A 22 -2.89 -14.18 1.17
CA GLU A 22 -2.30 -13.01 0.55
C GLU A 22 -1.61 -13.37 -0.76
N VAL A 23 -2.04 -12.75 -1.86
CA VAL A 23 -1.53 -13.02 -3.20
C VAL A 23 -1.09 -11.73 -3.89
N GLY A 24 -0.33 -11.85 -5.00
CA GLY A 24 0.22 -10.71 -5.70
C GLY A 24 1.44 -10.12 -4.97
N ASP A 25 2.03 -9.07 -5.54
CA ASP A 25 3.27 -8.50 -4.99
C ASP A 25 3.09 -7.96 -3.57
N VAL A 26 2.02 -7.17 -3.35
CA VAL A 26 1.76 -6.61 -2.03
C VAL A 26 1.38 -7.72 -1.04
N GLY A 27 0.53 -8.65 -1.48
CA GLY A 27 0.13 -9.78 -0.64
C GLY A 27 1.30 -10.64 -0.21
N LYS A 28 2.23 -10.92 -1.11
CA LYS A 28 3.44 -11.69 -0.79
C LYS A 28 4.30 -11.00 0.25
N GLU A 29 4.46 -9.68 0.13
CA GLU A 29 5.24 -8.91 1.10
C GLU A 29 4.57 -8.90 2.48
N ILE A 30 3.24 -8.81 2.54
CA ILE A 30 2.50 -8.90 3.80
C ILE A 30 2.67 -10.30 4.40
N LYS A 31 2.60 -11.35 3.57
CA LYS A 31 2.81 -12.73 4.00
C LYS A 31 4.22 -12.95 4.57
N ASP A 32 5.23 -12.34 3.93
CA ASP A 32 6.60 -12.41 4.43
C ASP A 32 6.74 -11.75 5.79
N LEU A 33 6.05 -10.65 6.05
CA LEU A 33 6.01 -10.05 7.38
C LEU A 33 5.43 -11.02 8.41
N TYR A 34 4.36 -11.70 8.06
CA TYR A 34 3.76 -12.68 8.97
C TYR A 34 4.77 -13.76 9.38
N ARG A 35 5.60 -14.21 8.44
CA ARG A 35 6.60 -15.26 8.67
C ARG A 35 7.82 -14.77 9.43
N HIS A 36 8.29 -13.55 9.14
CA HIS A 36 9.61 -13.09 9.60
C HIS A 36 9.56 -11.89 10.53
N ARG A 37 8.49 -11.12 10.53
CA ARG A 37 8.31 -9.93 11.36
C ARG A 37 6.85 -9.81 11.78
N SER A 38 6.42 -10.74 12.63
CA SER A 38 5.02 -10.78 13.08
C SER A 38 4.59 -9.50 13.81
N ASP A 39 5.52 -8.82 14.47
CA ASP A 39 5.26 -7.52 15.10
C ASP A 39 4.80 -6.48 14.08
N LEU A 40 5.51 -6.36 12.96
CA LEU A 40 5.14 -5.46 11.88
C LEU A 40 3.88 -5.93 11.16
N TYR A 41 3.72 -7.24 10.97
CA TYR A 41 2.51 -7.78 10.37
C TYR A 41 1.26 -7.30 11.11
N LEU A 42 1.27 -7.39 12.45
CA LEU A 42 0.14 -6.96 13.25
C LEU A 42 -0.13 -5.46 13.11
N ARG A 43 0.92 -4.64 13.05
CA ARG A 43 0.79 -3.21 12.84
C ARG A 43 0.21 -2.87 11.46
N VAL A 44 0.68 -3.56 10.41
CA VAL A 44 0.18 -3.36 9.05
C VAL A 44 -1.30 -3.72 8.97
N LYS A 45 -1.69 -4.87 9.50
CA LYS A 45 -3.08 -5.31 9.50
C LYS A 45 -3.96 -4.32 10.28
N SER A 46 -3.50 -3.89 11.44
CA SER A 46 -4.23 -2.92 12.26
C SER A 46 -4.41 -1.59 11.53
N PHE A 47 -3.37 -1.10 10.89
CA PHE A 47 -3.44 0.16 10.13
C PHE A 47 -4.43 0.04 8.97
N LEU A 48 -4.37 -1.05 8.21
CA LEU A 48 -5.27 -1.25 7.07
C LEU A 48 -6.72 -1.40 7.53
N LYS A 49 -6.97 -2.08 8.66
CA LYS A 49 -8.31 -2.18 9.23
C LYS A 49 -8.87 -0.82 9.62
N THR A 50 -8.03 0.03 10.21
CA THR A 50 -8.42 1.39 10.56
C THR A 50 -8.69 2.22 9.30
N LEU A 51 -7.80 2.14 8.31
CA LEU A 51 -7.93 2.89 7.07
C LEU A 51 -9.20 2.49 6.29
N LYS A 52 -9.60 1.23 6.37
CA LYS A 52 -10.82 0.76 5.73
C LYS A 52 -12.05 1.54 6.21
N LYS A 53 -12.06 1.97 7.46
CA LYS A 53 -13.21 2.66 8.09
C LYS A 53 -13.23 4.16 7.84
N VAL A 54 -12.16 4.75 7.30
CA VAL A 54 -12.11 6.19 7.06
C VAL A 54 -12.60 6.52 5.66
N THR A 55 -13.08 7.76 5.50
CA THR A 55 -13.57 8.26 4.21
C THR A 55 -12.66 9.35 3.65
N ASP A 56 -11.69 9.81 4.43
CA ASP A 56 -10.78 10.89 4.04
C ASP A 56 -9.38 10.62 4.60
N ILE A 57 -8.37 10.64 3.75
CA ILE A 57 -6.98 10.40 4.15
C ILE A 57 -6.24 11.67 4.59
N ALA A 58 -6.89 12.84 4.59
CA ALA A 58 -6.23 14.09 4.92
C ALA A 58 -5.47 14.06 6.26
N PRO A 59 -6.02 13.49 7.36
CA PRO A 59 -5.27 13.41 8.62
C PRO A 59 -3.97 12.62 8.50
N TYR A 60 -3.96 11.57 7.66
CA TYR A 60 -2.75 10.76 7.45
C TYR A 60 -1.73 11.47 6.58
N LEU A 61 -2.16 12.34 5.67
CA LEU A 61 -1.25 13.19 4.91
C LEU A 61 -0.62 14.24 5.82
N GLN A 62 -1.37 14.82 6.73
CA GLN A 62 -0.87 15.81 7.68
C GLN A 62 0.15 15.24 8.63
N ASN A 63 -0.07 14.03 9.14
CA ASN A 63 0.87 13.37 10.06
C ASN A 63 1.99 12.63 9.33
N LYS A 64 2.00 12.65 8.01
CA LYS A 64 3.01 12.02 7.13
C LYS A 64 3.09 10.50 7.25
N GLN A 65 2.03 9.86 7.72
CA GLN A 65 1.91 8.41 7.65
C GLN A 65 1.53 7.96 6.25
N ILE A 66 0.80 8.80 5.51
CA ILE A 66 0.60 8.67 4.07
C ILE A 66 1.31 9.84 3.40
N PHE A 67 2.14 9.55 2.42
CA PHE A 67 2.93 10.52 1.69
C PHE A 67 2.45 10.57 0.25
N LYS A 68 2.18 11.79 -0.24
CA LYS A 68 1.84 12.00 -1.65
C LYS A 68 3.10 12.42 -2.39
N PHE A 69 3.49 11.65 -3.39
CA PHE A 69 4.65 11.97 -4.20
C PHE A 69 4.39 13.23 -5.05
N PRO A 70 5.47 13.95 -5.47
CA PRO A 70 5.32 15.10 -6.36
C PRO A 70 4.55 14.77 -7.64
N GLN A 71 3.98 15.79 -8.28
CA GLN A 71 3.12 15.63 -9.42
C GLN A 71 3.77 14.86 -10.59
N LYS A 72 5.10 14.92 -10.72
CA LYS A 72 5.82 14.16 -11.75
C LYS A 72 5.66 12.65 -11.63
N TYR A 73 5.25 12.17 -10.46
CA TYR A 73 4.99 10.75 -10.22
C TYR A 73 3.51 10.38 -10.41
N ASP A 74 2.73 11.31 -10.95
CA ASP A 74 1.43 11.03 -11.58
C ASP A 74 0.39 10.38 -10.64
N GLY A 75 0.32 10.87 -9.40
CA GLY A 75 -0.70 10.41 -8.45
C GLY A 75 -0.28 9.24 -7.58
N LEU A 76 1.02 9.00 -7.45
CA LEU A 76 1.53 7.96 -6.58
C LEU A 76 1.50 8.41 -5.11
N TYR A 77 1.12 7.49 -4.23
CA TYR A 77 1.11 7.65 -2.78
C TYR A 77 1.86 6.51 -2.11
N GLU A 78 2.27 6.72 -0.87
CA GLU A 78 2.97 5.72 -0.05
C GLU A 78 2.39 5.72 1.35
N MET A 79 2.07 4.54 1.88
CA MET A 79 1.78 4.34 3.30
C MET A 79 3.08 3.92 3.99
N ARG A 80 3.34 4.46 5.17
CA ARG A 80 4.49 4.09 6.01
C ARG A 80 4.01 3.50 7.32
N ILE A 81 4.38 2.27 7.60
CA ILE A 81 3.91 1.52 8.77
C ILE A 81 5.09 0.81 9.43
N PRO A 82 5.46 1.18 10.66
CA PRO A 82 5.12 2.42 11.35
C PRO A 82 5.74 3.62 10.65
N LYS A 83 5.32 4.83 11.01
CA LYS A 83 5.77 6.06 10.37
C LYS A 83 7.30 6.20 10.37
N GLN A 84 7.94 5.89 11.48
CA GLN A 84 9.40 5.85 11.65
C GLN A 84 9.77 4.83 12.68
N GLU A 85 10.77 3.97 12.40
CA GLU A 85 11.29 3.04 13.37
C GLU A 85 12.65 2.47 12.92
N LYS A 86 13.54 2.21 13.88
CA LYS A 86 14.86 1.62 13.61
C LYS A 86 14.76 0.21 13.03
N GLY A 87 13.73 -0.55 13.41
CA GLY A 87 13.50 -1.91 12.93
C GLY A 87 12.98 -1.99 11.51
N GLY A 88 12.86 -0.86 10.82
CA GLY A 88 12.39 -0.80 9.45
C GLY A 88 10.96 -0.25 9.35
N VAL A 89 10.62 0.23 8.17
CA VAL A 89 9.31 0.77 7.84
C VAL A 89 8.76 -0.03 6.68
N PHE A 90 7.57 -0.61 6.87
CA PHE A 90 6.87 -1.28 5.78
C PHE A 90 6.17 -0.20 4.95
N ARG A 91 6.45 -0.18 3.66
CA ARG A 91 5.90 0.82 2.73
C ARG A 91 5.00 0.15 1.73
N ILE A 92 3.79 0.69 1.56
CA ILE A 92 2.85 0.25 0.53
C ILE A 92 2.65 1.41 -0.43
N TYR A 93 3.01 1.21 -1.70
CA TYR A 93 2.81 2.19 -2.76
C TYR A 93 1.43 1.96 -3.38
N PHE A 94 0.66 3.03 -3.54
CA PHE A 94 -0.70 2.92 -4.04
C PHE A 94 -1.12 4.17 -4.83
N CYS A 95 -2.23 4.04 -5.54
CA CYS A 95 -2.92 5.17 -6.13
C CYS A 95 -4.42 5.03 -5.85
N PHE A 96 -5.17 6.09 -6.08
CA PHE A 96 -6.62 6.02 -6.03
C PHE A 96 -7.16 5.51 -7.35
N SER A 97 -8.28 4.77 -7.31
CA SER A 97 -9.00 4.41 -8.52
C SER A 97 -9.50 5.69 -9.20
N LYS A 98 -9.44 5.72 -10.53
CA LYS A 98 -9.94 6.87 -11.31
C LYS A 98 -11.45 7.02 -11.20
N THR A 99 -12.15 5.94 -10.95
CA THR A 99 -13.61 5.92 -10.92
C THR A 99 -14.19 6.03 -9.52
N ASP A 100 -13.34 5.78 -8.49
CA ASP A 100 -13.80 5.75 -7.10
C ASP A 100 -12.68 6.15 -6.15
N LEU A 101 -12.77 7.36 -5.61
CA LEU A 101 -11.78 7.89 -4.66
C LEU A 101 -11.81 7.20 -3.30
N GLN A 102 -12.76 6.27 -3.08
CA GLN A 102 -12.82 5.46 -1.88
C GLN A 102 -12.12 4.11 -2.06
N THR A 103 -11.54 3.84 -3.24
CA THR A 103 -10.82 2.62 -3.54
C THR A 103 -9.34 2.91 -3.76
N LEU A 104 -8.49 2.22 -3.02
CA LEU A 104 -7.04 2.30 -3.14
C LEU A 104 -6.52 1.11 -3.93
N ILE A 105 -5.72 1.39 -4.94
CA ILE A 105 -5.09 0.37 -5.79
C ILE A 105 -3.68 0.14 -5.24
N LEU A 106 -3.45 -1.01 -4.64
CA LEU A 106 -2.18 -1.35 -4.00
C LEU A 106 -1.23 -1.91 -5.05
N LEU A 107 -0.13 -1.22 -5.31
CA LEU A 107 0.76 -1.50 -6.43
C LEU A 107 1.98 -2.33 -6.04
N CYS A 108 2.71 -1.89 -5.02
CA CYS A 108 3.93 -2.53 -4.52
C CYS A 108 4.05 -2.34 -3.04
N ALA A 109 4.84 -3.19 -2.40
CA ALA A 109 5.18 -3.03 -0.99
C ALA A 109 6.62 -3.49 -0.74
N GLU A 110 7.25 -2.95 0.31
CA GLU A 110 8.58 -3.35 0.73
C GLU A 110 8.81 -3.03 2.20
N LEU A 111 9.62 -3.86 2.85
CA LEU A 111 10.14 -3.55 4.19
C LEU A 111 11.48 -2.85 4.00
N LYS A 112 11.61 -1.64 4.53
CA LYS A 112 12.78 -0.81 4.30
C LYS A 112 13.51 -0.43 5.57
N HIS A 113 14.83 -0.64 5.52
CA HIS A 113 15.75 -0.20 6.57
C HIS A 113 16.61 0.99 6.13
N LYS A 114 16.57 1.37 4.85
CA LYS A 114 17.39 2.43 4.25
C LYS A 114 16.52 3.58 3.74
N LYS A 115 17.10 4.77 3.64
CA LYS A 115 16.36 5.97 3.23
C LYS A 115 15.83 5.91 1.79
N LYS A 116 16.55 5.26 0.87
CA LYS A 116 16.18 5.25 -0.55
C LYS A 116 15.18 4.15 -0.86
N PRO A 117 14.00 4.46 -1.44
CA PRO A 117 13.03 3.44 -1.83
C PRO A 117 13.59 2.53 -2.92
N MET A 118 13.60 1.22 -2.68
CA MET A 118 14.09 0.25 -3.65
C MET A 118 13.07 -0.11 -4.72
N LYS A 119 11.77 -0.08 -4.38
CA LYS A 119 10.70 -0.48 -5.29
C LYS A 119 9.94 0.69 -5.90
N LEU A 120 10.45 1.92 -5.77
CA LEU A 120 9.78 3.09 -6.35
C LEU A 120 9.61 2.95 -7.87
N ASP A 121 10.64 2.51 -8.57
CA ASP A 121 10.57 2.33 -10.03
C ASP A 121 9.53 1.27 -10.41
N SER A 122 9.46 0.18 -9.67
CA SER A 122 8.44 -0.85 -9.89
C SER A 122 7.03 -0.31 -9.65
N ALA A 123 6.86 0.50 -8.62
CA ALA A 123 5.58 1.13 -8.32
C ALA A 123 5.14 2.07 -9.43
N LEU A 124 6.07 2.88 -9.95
CA LEU A 124 5.77 3.79 -11.07
C LEU A 124 5.40 3.04 -12.33
N LYS A 125 6.09 1.92 -12.61
CA LYS A 125 5.77 1.08 -13.76
C LYS A 125 4.37 0.48 -13.65
N LYS A 126 4.00 -0.01 -12.47
CA LYS A 126 2.67 -0.57 -12.24
C LYS A 126 1.59 0.50 -12.27
N LEU A 127 1.89 1.70 -11.76
CA LEU A 127 0.97 2.83 -11.84
C LEU A 127 0.64 3.13 -13.31
N LYS A 128 1.66 3.16 -14.16
CA LYS A 128 1.44 3.38 -15.60
C LYS A 128 0.60 2.28 -16.22
N GLN A 129 0.90 1.01 -15.88
CA GLN A 129 0.10 -0.12 -16.37
C GLN A 129 -1.36 0.00 -15.95
N TYR A 130 -1.61 0.33 -14.70
CA TYR A 130 -2.96 0.50 -14.18
C TYR A 130 -3.71 1.59 -14.93
N LYS A 131 -3.08 2.74 -15.15
CA LYS A 131 -3.69 3.86 -15.88
C LYS A 131 -3.99 3.51 -17.33
N ASP A 132 -3.07 2.82 -17.99
CA ASP A 132 -3.26 2.39 -19.37
C ASP A 132 -4.43 1.41 -19.47
N ASP A 133 -4.55 0.47 -18.51
CA ASP A 133 -5.63 -0.50 -18.49
C ASP A 133 -6.99 0.16 -18.26
N GLU A 134 -7.07 1.17 -17.37
CA GLU A 134 -8.30 1.91 -17.11
C GLU A 134 -8.74 2.76 -18.32
N ASN A 135 -7.81 3.11 -19.20
CA ASN A 135 -8.11 3.93 -20.38
C ASN A 135 -8.60 3.09 -21.56
N LYS A 136 -8.63 1.78 -21.42
CA LYS A 136 -9.20 0.90 -22.42
C LYS A 136 -10.69 0.70 -22.16
#